data_7951a343d69023c9e847d3dc7fecb960
#
_entry.id   7951a343d69023c9e847d3dc7fecb960
#
_cell.length_a   1.000
_cell.length_b   1.000
_cell.length_c   1.000
_cell.angle_alpha   90.00
_cell.angle_beta   90.00
_cell.angle_gamma   90.00
#
_symmetry.space_group_name_H-M   'P 1'
#
loop_
_entity.id
_entity.type
_entity.pdbx_description
1 polymer ?
#
loop_
_entity_poly.entity_id
_entity_poly.type
_entity_poly.pdbx_seq_one_letter_code
_entity_poly.pdbx_strand_id
1 'polypeptide(L)'
;MFIIMFIQSDRQKTKGLESMKTTIRRISEATGFSAATISNALNRKKGVNPRTAEEIFKTASEMGYLQAAQQRKIHFVMYRTNGLITDDTPFFTMMMDGFQSECRRRGYDMVINYLDRRAADFKSQLDVLLEDRDSLVALMGAELMDQDLHYFSRARCRIVTLDYWSEDLPYSGIITNNSESARTAVNYLVEKGHRRLGYLRGDFRIKAFKLREAGYRAALAEQGIPYDPGYTVTVSTTMDGAY
;
A
#
# COMPACT_ATOMS: atom_id res chain seq x y z
N MET A 1 -6.67 8.78 -16.11
CA MET A 1 -6.74 7.81 -14.98
C MET A 1 -7.30 8.57 -13.78
N PHE A 2 -8.58 8.37 -13.44
CA PHE A 2 -9.21 9.02 -12.28
C PHE A 2 -8.94 8.17 -11.05
N ILE A 3 -8.18 8.72 -10.11
CA ILE A 3 -7.94 8.12 -8.80
C ILE A 3 -9.02 8.67 -7.86
N ILE A 4 -9.91 7.81 -7.37
CA ILE A 4 -10.86 8.16 -6.33
C ILE A 4 -10.24 7.76 -4.99
N MET A 5 -10.05 8.74 -4.13
CA MET A 5 -9.57 8.53 -2.77
C MET A 5 -10.78 8.47 -1.84
N PHE A 6 -11.09 7.30 -1.28
CA PHE A 6 -12.02 7.16 -0.18
C PHE A 6 -11.28 7.38 1.13
N ILE A 7 -11.54 8.49 1.78
CA ILE A 7 -11.05 8.76 3.13
C ILE A 7 -12.23 8.50 4.08
N GLN A 8 -12.15 7.42 4.83
CA GLN A 8 -13.04 7.25 5.99
C GLN A 8 -12.55 8.22 7.07
N SER A 9 -13.26 9.34 7.19
CA SER A 9 -12.93 10.39 8.14
C SER A 9 -13.39 9.96 9.52
N ASP A 10 -12.48 9.37 10.29
CA ASP A 10 -12.62 9.38 11.73
C ASP A 10 -12.37 10.80 12.22
N ARG A 11 -13.48 11.54 12.45
CA ARG A 11 -13.46 12.84 13.11
C ARG A 11 -13.13 12.68 14.58
N GLN A 12 -11.95 12.20 14.89
CA GLN A 12 -11.34 12.49 16.18
C GLN A 12 -10.50 13.76 16.04
N LYS A 13 -10.95 14.77 16.77
CA LYS A 13 -10.34 16.08 16.91
C LYS A 13 -8.83 15.96 17.10
N THR A 14 -8.06 16.15 16.07
CA THR A 14 -6.67 16.56 16.19
C THR A 14 -6.66 18.02 16.59
N LYS A 15 -6.83 18.29 17.90
CA LYS A 15 -6.31 19.51 18.51
C LYS A 15 -4.80 19.47 18.30
N GLY A 16 -4.29 20.50 17.63
CA GLY A 16 -2.90 20.65 17.29
C GLY A 16 -1.98 20.45 18.49
N LEU A 17 -1.16 19.41 18.43
CA LEU A 17 0.17 19.43 18.93
C LEU A 17 1.05 19.72 17.70
N GLU A 18 1.50 20.96 17.57
CA GLU A 18 2.77 21.22 16.91
C GLU A 18 3.80 20.36 17.65
N SER A 19 4.02 19.16 17.14
CA SER A 19 5.09 18.29 17.59
C SER A 19 6.39 19.05 17.32
N MET A 20 6.95 19.69 18.33
CA MET A 20 8.29 20.23 18.30
C MET A 20 9.22 19.06 17.98
N LYS A 21 9.57 18.91 16.71
CA LYS A 21 10.43 17.81 16.23
C LYS A 21 11.69 17.76 17.07
N THR A 22 11.83 16.71 17.87
CA THR A 22 13.07 16.44 18.60
C THR A 22 14.16 16.13 17.59
N THR A 23 15.26 16.85 17.64
CA THR A 23 16.40 16.71 16.74
C THR A 23 17.61 16.25 17.52
N ILE A 24 18.63 15.70 16.85
CA ILE A 24 19.93 15.37 17.45
C ILE A 24 20.50 16.57 18.21
N ARG A 25 20.26 17.79 17.74
CA ARG A 25 20.69 19.02 18.39
C ARG A 25 20.04 19.16 19.79
N ARG A 26 18.74 18.92 19.93
CA ARG A 26 18.05 19.02 21.22
C ARG A 26 18.52 17.93 22.21
N ILE A 27 18.82 16.71 21.70
CA ILE A 27 19.42 15.66 22.52
C ILE A 27 20.84 16.08 22.96
N SER A 28 21.61 16.73 22.09
CA SER A 28 22.93 17.27 22.40
C SER A 28 22.85 18.35 23.51
N GLU A 29 21.88 19.25 23.41
CA GLU A 29 21.63 20.28 24.43
C GLU A 29 21.21 19.67 25.77
N ALA A 30 20.44 18.58 25.77
CA ALA A 30 19.96 17.91 26.98
C ALA A 30 21.01 17.02 27.64
N THR A 31 21.89 16.35 26.86
CA THR A 31 22.87 15.38 27.36
C THR A 31 24.28 15.95 27.49
N GLY A 32 24.56 17.07 26.83
CA GLY A 32 25.92 17.64 26.74
C GLY A 32 26.86 16.91 25.79
N PHE A 33 26.44 15.82 25.16
CA PHE A 33 27.27 15.09 24.19
C PHE A 33 27.23 15.73 22.82
N SER A 34 28.33 15.59 22.05
CA SER A 34 28.38 16.11 20.70
C SER A 34 27.36 15.43 19.77
N ALA A 35 26.86 16.15 18.77
CA ALA A 35 25.96 15.61 17.76
C ALA A 35 26.53 14.35 17.06
N ALA A 36 27.85 14.30 16.86
CA ALA A 36 28.53 13.13 16.32
C ALA A 36 28.46 11.92 17.25
N THR A 37 28.70 12.13 18.56
CA THR A 37 28.59 11.08 19.59
C THR A 37 27.19 10.53 19.66
N ILE A 38 26.17 11.40 19.63
CA ILE A 38 24.76 11.02 19.65
C ILE A 38 24.41 10.22 18.40
N SER A 39 24.78 10.71 17.22
CA SER A 39 24.54 10.00 15.96
C SER A 39 25.21 8.62 15.95
N ASN A 40 26.43 8.49 16.43
CA ASN A 40 27.16 7.22 16.52
C ASN A 40 26.48 6.26 17.53
N ALA A 41 26.05 6.75 18.70
CA ALA A 41 25.33 5.97 19.69
C ALA A 41 24.02 5.43 19.10
N LEU A 42 23.16 6.32 18.57
CA LEU A 42 21.84 5.96 18.02
C LEU A 42 21.96 4.98 16.84
N ASN A 43 23.02 5.07 16.04
CA ASN A 43 23.30 4.14 14.94
C ASN A 43 24.13 2.91 15.36
N ARG A 44 24.32 2.69 16.68
CA ARG A 44 25.07 1.55 17.25
C ARG A 44 26.46 1.35 16.63
N LYS A 45 27.13 2.46 16.26
CA LYS A 45 28.49 2.39 15.73
C LYS A 45 29.49 2.08 16.84
N LYS A 46 30.55 1.34 16.50
CA LYS A 46 31.66 1.07 17.45
C LYS A 46 32.34 2.37 17.87
N GLY A 47 32.80 2.45 19.13
CA GLY A 47 33.56 3.59 19.66
C GLY A 47 32.79 4.52 20.61
N VAL A 48 31.52 4.24 20.89
CA VAL A 48 30.78 4.95 21.95
C VAL A 48 30.81 4.09 23.23
N ASN A 49 31.14 4.72 24.36
CA ASN A 49 31.11 4.05 25.66
C ASN A 49 29.69 3.53 25.96
N PRO A 50 29.53 2.28 26.47
CA PRO A 50 28.22 1.70 26.77
C PRO A 50 27.32 2.57 27.67
N ARG A 51 27.87 3.17 28.72
CA ARG A 51 27.13 4.07 29.62
C ARG A 51 26.66 5.32 28.92
N THR A 52 27.51 5.92 28.08
CA THR A 52 27.15 7.08 27.27
C THR A 52 26.06 6.73 26.25
N ALA A 53 26.15 5.55 25.63
CA ALA A 53 25.12 5.08 24.71
C ALA A 53 23.77 4.91 25.43
N GLU A 54 23.75 4.28 26.59
CA GLU A 54 22.54 4.07 27.40
C GLU A 54 21.88 5.38 27.79
N GLU A 55 22.65 6.36 28.26
CA GLU A 55 22.17 7.69 28.60
C GLU A 55 21.57 8.42 27.39
N ILE A 56 22.23 8.34 26.23
CA ILE A 56 21.73 8.92 24.97
C ILE A 56 20.43 8.24 24.55
N PHE A 57 20.35 6.89 24.62
CA PHE A 57 19.13 6.16 24.28
C PHE A 57 17.97 6.50 25.20
N LYS A 58 18.23 6.60 26.52
CA LYS A 58 17.24 6.97 27.51
C LYS A 58 16.68 8.37 27.22
N THR A 59 17.55 9.36 27.09
CA THR A 59 17.16 10.74 26.79
C THR A 59 16.44 10.87 25.44
N ALA A 60 16.94 10.19 24.42
CA ALA A 60 16.30 10.16 23.09
C ALA A 60 14.88 9.55 23.15
N SER A 61 14.69 8.51 23.96
CA SER A 61 13.38 7.87 24.19
C SER A 61 12.45 8.80 24.94
N GLU A 62 12.88 9.39 26.07
CA GLU A 62 12.10 10.33 26.87
C GLU A 62 11.69 11.58 26.09
N MET A 63 12.54 12.03 25.19
CA MET A 63 12.26 13.16 24.28
C MET A 63 11.41 12.76 23.04
N GLY A 64 11.02 11.49 22.90
CA GLY A 64 10.26 10.99 21.77
C GLY A 64 11.05 10.90 20.45
N TYR A 65 12.37 11.04 20.48
CA TYR A 65 13.20 10.99 19.27
C TYR A 65 13.23 9.61 18.63
N LEU A 66 13.31 8.55 19.46
CA LEU A 66 13.32 7.17 18.98
C LEU A 66 11.96 6.79 18.36
N GLN A 67 10.87 7.24 18.96
CA GLN A 67 9.51 7.08 18.43
C GLN A 67 9.34 7.85 17.12
N ALA A 68 9.84 9.09 17.04
CA ALA A 68 9.82 9.88 15.82
C ALA A 68 10.72 9.29 14.71
N ALA A 69 11.81 8.59 15.08
CA ALA A 69 12.66 7.89 14.12
C ALA A 69 12.03 6.57 13.62
N GLN A 70 11.31 5.85 14.47
CA GLN A 70 10.51 4.68 14.09
C GLN A 70 9.31 5.09 13.21
N GLN A 71 8.66 6.22 13.49
CA GLN A 71 7.57 6.77 12.67
C GLN A 71 8.01 7.25 11.27
N ARG A 72 9.32 7.25 10.97
CA ARG A 72 9.84 7.61 9.65
C ARG A 72 9.89 6.44 8.67
N LYS A 73 9.58 5.24 9.10
CA LYS A 73 9.53 4.07 8.23
C LYS A 73 8.11 3.82 7.76
N ILE A 74 7.96 3.59 6.46
CA ILE A 74 6.72 3.12 5.87
C ILE A 74 6.99 1.77 5.23
N HIS A 75 6.27 0.76 5.66
CA HIS A 75 6.30 -0.57 5.09
C HIS A 75 5.41 -0.59 3.85
N PHE A 76 6.03 -0.67 2.68
CA PHE A 76 5.33 -0.94 1.44
C PHE A 76 5.21 -2.45 1.27
N VAL A 77 4.00 -2.97 1.46
CA VAL A 77 3.75 -4.41 1.53
C VAL A 77 3.09 -4.88 0.25
N MET A 78 3.80 -5.73 -0.49
CA MET A 78 3.26 -6.43 -1.66
C MET A 78 2.60 -7.73 -1.21
N TYR A 79 1.27 -7.75 -1.19
CA TYR A 79 0.52 -8.97 -0.90
C TYR A 79 0.36 -9.81 -2.16
N ARG A 80 0.74 -11.09 -2.06
CA ARG A 80 0.66 -12.05 -3.16
C ARG A 80 -0.20 -13.25 -2.77
N THR A 81 -1.20 -13.53 -3.57
CA THR A 81 -1.95 -14.79 -3.51
C THR A 81 -1.27 -15.85 -4.39
N ASN A 82 -0.84 -15.49 -5.60
CA ASN A 82 -0.10 -16.35 -6.51
C ASN A 82 1.01 -15.63 -7.31
N GLY A 83 1.09 -14.30 -7.23
CA GLY A 83 2.08 -13.48 -7.93
C GLY A 83 1.78 -13.19 -9.41
N LEU A 84 0.73 -13.76 -9.98
CA LEU A 84 0.42 -13.64 -11.41
C LEU A 84 0.06 -12.21 -11.85
N ILE A 85 -0.37 -11.35 -10.92
CA ILE A 85 -0.71 -9.96 -11.24
C ILE A 85 0.44 -9.03 -10.91
N THR A 86 1.09 -9.25 -9.76
CA THR A 86 2.06 -8.31 -9.23
C THR A 86 3.44 -8.42 -9.88
N ASP A 87 3.76 -9.59 -10.45
CA ASP A 87 5.09 -9.87 -10.98
C ASP A 87 5.23 -9.63 -12.48
N ASP A 88 4.11 -9.57 -13.23
CA ASP A 88 4.09 -9.53 -14.70
C ASP A 88 3.68 -8.16 -15.29
N THR A 89 3.73 -7.07 -14.49
CA THR A 89 3.34 -5.75 -15.00
C THR A 89 4.24 -4.62 -14.51
N PRO A 90 4.65 -3.69 -15.39
CA PRO A 90 5.43 -2.52 -14.99
C PRO A 90 4.65 -1.54 -14.11
N PHE A 91 3.33 -1.66 -14.02
CA PHE A 91 2.46 -0.80 -13.24
C PHE A 91 2.88 -0.71 -11.77
N PHE A 92 3.15 -1.85 -11.14
CA PHE A 92 3.53 -1.89 -9.72
C PHE A 92 4.93 -1.34 -9.49
N THR A 93 5.86 -1.55 -10.42
CA THR A 93 7.20 -0.95 -10.36
C THR A 93 7.11 0.58 -10.39
N MET A 94 6.35 1.13 -11.34
CA MET A 94 6.14 2.58 -11.44
C MET A 94 5.45 3.14 -10.20
N MET A 95 4.50 2.41 -9.61
CA MET A 95 3.83 2.83 -8.38
C MET A 95 4.80 2.83 -7.19
N MET A 96 5.65 1.81 -7.05
CA MET A 96 6.68 1.75 -6.02
C MET A 96 7.67 2.91 -6.15
N ASP A 97 8.11 3.22 -7.38
CA ASP A 97 9.04 4.34 -7.64
C ASP A 97 8.42 5.68 -7.23
N GLY A 98 7.16 5.92 -7.61
CA GLY A 98 6.42 7.12 -7.21
C GLY A 98 6.26 7.21 -5.69
N PHE A 99 5.89 6.10 -5.04
CA PHE A 99 5.74 6.02 -3.60
C PHE A 99 7.08 6.28 -2.87
N GLN A 100 8.17 5.66 -3.33
CA GLN A 100 9.50 5.86 -2.78
C GLN A 100 9.97 7.31 -2.93
N SER A 101 9.73 7.91 -4.10
CA SER A 101 10.08 9.32 -4.36
C SER A 101 9.38 10.25 -3.36
N GLU A 102 8.08 10.03 -3.12
CA GLU A 102 7.31 10.84 -2.17
C GLU A 102 7.74 10.59 -0.72
N CYS A 103 8.04 9.34 -0.34
CA CYS A 103 8.61 9.02 0.97
C CYS A 103 9.90 9.83 1.21
N ARG A 104 10.84 9.80 0.27
CA ARG A 104 12.10 10.58 0.37
C ARG A 104 11.83 12.07 0.50
N ARG A 105 10.93 12.61 -0.31
CA ARG A 105 10.58 14.04 -0.28
C ARG A 105 10.06 14.47 1.09
N ARG A 106 9.35 13.58 1.78
CA ARG A 106 8.77 13.81 3.11
C ARG A 106 9.64 13.35 4.27
N GLY A 107 10.83 12.80 3.99
CA GLY A 107 11.77 12.33 5.01
C GLY A 107 11.34 11.02 5.67
N TYR A 108 10.62 10.15 4.94
CA TYR A 108 10.32 8.79 5.32
C TYR A 108 11.24 7.79 4.60
N ASP A 109 11.59 6.72 5.30
CA ASP A 109 12.26 5.56 4.73
C ASP A 109 11.22 4.54 4.29
N MET A 110 11.27 4.11 3.03
CA MET A 110 10.42 3.02 2.53
C MET A 110 11.12 1.69 2.75
N VAL A 111 10.40 0.76 3.37
CA VAL A 111 10.83 -0.65 3.52
C VAL A 111 9.88 -1.52 2.71
N ILE A 112 10.41 -2.27 1.75
CA ILE A 112 9.61 -3.17 0.92
C ILE A 112 9.53 -4.53 1.61
N ASN A 113 8.30 -5.03 1.76
CA ASN A 113 8.01 -6.35 2.30
C ASN A 113 7.15 -7.12 1.30
N TYR A 114 7.44 -8.39 1.11
CA TYR A 114 6.62 -9.30 0.33
C TYR A 114 5.88 -10.26 1.27
N LEU A 115 4.56 -10.23 1.26
CA LEU A 115 3.71 -11.18 1.96
C LEU A 115 3.13 -12.17 0.93
N ASP A 116 3.82 -13.29 0.74
CA ASP A 116 3.36 -14.35 -0.15
C ASP A 116 2.57 -15.39 0.67
N ARG A 117 1.28 -15.52 0.35
CA ARG A 117 0.38 -16.44 1.04
C ARG A 117 0.84 -17.91 0.97
N ARG A 118 1.66 -18.26 -0.02
CA ARG A 118 2.20 -19.60 -0.22
C ARG A 118 3.44 -19.89 0.62
N ALA A 119 4.07 -18.85 1.17
CA ALA A 119 5.29 -19.01 1.96
C ALA A 119 5.01 -19.69 3.31
N ALA A 120 5.90 -20.57 3.72
CA ALA A 120 5.76 -21.32 4.97
C ALA A 120 5.74 -20.40 6.21
N ASP A 121 6.43 -19.26 6.13
CA ASP A 121 6.55 -18.26 7.18
C ASP A 121 5.56 -17.08 7.04
N PHE A 122 4.60 -17.17 6.12
CA PHE A 122 3.60 -16.12 5.87
C PHE A 122 2.95 -15.59 7.15
N LYS A 123 2.47 -16.49 8.01
CA LYS A 123 1.80 -16.08 9.26
C LYS A 123 2.73 -15.34 10.20
N SER A 124 3.96 -15.83 10.35
CA SER A 124 4.97 -15.19 11.19
C SER A 124 5.33 -13.79 10.69
N GLN A 125 5.53 -13.62 9.37
CA GLN A 125 5.78 -12.31 8.77
C GLN A 125 4.59 -11.36 8.96
N LEU A 126 3.38 -11.86 8.78
CA LEU A 126 2.14 -11.11 8.96
C LEU A 126 2.00 -10.62 10.41
N ASP A 127 2.19 -11.50 11.39
CA ASP A 127 2.06 -11.19 12.82
C ASP A 127 3.06 -10.08 13.22
N VAL A 128 4.33 -10.23 12.81
CA VAL A 128 5.37 -9.22 13.07
C VAL A 128 4.98 -7.85 12.50
N LEU A 129 4.46 -7.83 11.27
CA LEU A 129 4.07 -6.58 10.61
C LEU A 129 2.85 -5.92 11.26
N LEU A 130 1.84 -6.72 11.66
CA LEU A 130 0.55 -6.20 12.11
C LEU A 130 0.49 -5.89 13.60
N GLU A 131 1.39 -6.45 14.42
CA GLU A 131 1.43 -6.19 15.86
C GLU A 131 2.11 -4.88 16.24
N ASP A 132 2.98 -4.36 15.40
CA ASP A 132 3.71 -3.11 15.66
C ASP A 132 2.79 -1.89 15.49
N ARG A 133 2.35 -1.31 16.61
CA ARG A 133 1.44 -0.15 16.65
C ARG A 133 2.03 1.11 16.01
N ASP A 134 3.35 1.19 15.94
CA ASP A 134 4.07 2.35 15.42
C ASP A 134 4.35 2.23 13.92
N SER A 135 4.12 1.05 13.34
CA SER A 135 4.27 0.83 11.91
C SER A 135 3.23 1.58 11.08
N LEU A 136 3.70 2.15 9.97
CA LEU A 136 2.89 2.68 8.89
C LEU A 136 2.96 1.70 7.72
N VAL A 137 1.83 1.16 7.31
CA VAL A 137 1.74 0.14 6.27
C VAL A 137 0.97 0.65 5.06
N ALA A 138 1.61 0.65 3.91
CA ALA A 138 0.96 0.81 2.61
C ALA A 138 0.81 -0.60 2.00
N LEU A 139 -0.38 -1.17 2.10
CA LEU A 139 -0.69 -2.53 1.66
C LEU A 139 -1.13 -2.53 0.20
N MET A 140 -0.28 -3.01 -0.70
CA MET A 140 -0.63 -3.28 -2.09
C MET A 140 -1.49 -4.53 -2.15
N GLY A 141 -2.78 -4.33 -2.36
CA GLY A 141 -3.81 -5.36 -2.26
C GLY A 141 -4.36 -5.83 -3.61
N ALA A 142 -3.63 -5.65 -4.73
CA ALA A 142 -4.12 -6.04 -6.06
C ALA A 142 -4.58 -7.51 -6.12
N GLU A 143 -3.83 -8.42 -5.47
CA GLU A 143 -4.16 -9.84 -5.36
C GLU A 143 -4.93 -10.21 -4.08
N LEU A 144 -5.28 -9.23 -3.25
CA LEU A 144 -6.04 -9.48 -2.03
C LEU A 144 -7.47 -9.94 -2.39
N MET A 145 -7.89 -11.05 -1.81
CA MET A 145 -9.21 -11.61 -2.01
C MET A 145 -10.07 -11.39 -0.77
N ASP A 146 -11.41 -11.34 -0.93
CA ASP A 146 -12.32 -11.11 0.20
C ASP A 146 -12.12 -12.11 1.33
N GLN A 147 -11.77 -13.37 1.01
CA GLN A 147 -11.45 -14.40 2.00
C GLN A 147 -10.18 -14.12 2.81
N ASP A 148 -9.29 -13.21 2.37
CA ASP A 148 -8.02 -12.90 3.04
C ASP A 148 -8.17 -11.73 4.02
N LEU A 149 -9.31 -11.03 4.02
CA LEU A 149 -9.56 -9.85 4.85
C LEU A 149 -9.39 -10.12 6.34
N HIS A 150 -9.69 -11.35 6.78
CA HIS A 150 -9.54 -11.75 8.18
C HIS A 150 -8.09 -11.64 8.68
N TYR A 151 -7.09 -11.75 7.81
CA TYR A 151 -5.68 -11.58 8.18
C TYR A 151 -5.41 -10.16 8.70
N PHE A 152 -6.09 -9.17 8.15
CA PHE A 152 -5.85 -7.76 8.44
C PHE A 152 -6.84 -7.16 9.43
N SER A 153 -7.93 -7.86 9.76
CA SER A 153 -9.00 -7.33 10.62
C SER A 153 -8.55 -7.00 12.05
N ARG A 154 -7.44 -7.58 12.52
CA ARG A 154 -6.89 -7.40 13.88
C ARG A 154 -5.57 -6.62 13.90
N ALA A 155 -5.20 -5.97 12.80
CA ALA A 155 -3.98 -5.19 12.75
C ALA A 155 -3.97 -4.07 13.79
N ARG A 156 -2.85 -3.93 14.48
CA ARG A 156 -2.60 -2.86 15.44
C ARG A 156 -1.87 -1.68 14.82
N CYS A 157 -1.21 -1.90 13.68
CA CYS A 157 -0.55 -0.88 12.89
C CYS A 157 -1.55 -0.01 12.12
N ARG A 158 -1.07 1.11 11.59
CA ARG A 158 -1.86 1.96 10.69
C ARG A 158 -1.70 1.49 9.25
N ILE A 159 -2.81 1.12 8.61
CA ILE A 159 -2.82 0.59 7.24
C ILE A 159 -3.54 1.56 6.31
N VAL A 160 -2.97 1.75 5.13
CA VAL A 160 -3.66 2.27 3.94
C VAL A 160 -3.55 1.21 2.85
N THR A 161 -4.66 0.84 2.26
CA THR A 161 -4.66 -0.13 1.15
C THR A 161 -4.48 0.60 -0.19
N LEU A 162 -3.73 -0.02 -1.09
CA LEU A 162 -3.51 0.44 -2.45
C LEU A 162 -4.07 -0.59 -3.42
N ASP A 163 -4.81 -0.14 -4.40
CA ASP A 163 -5.52 -0.96 -5.42
C ASP A 163 -6.50 -2.00 -4.85
N TYR A 164 -6.90 -1.81 -3.59
CA TYR A 164 -7.93 -2.61 -2.93
C TYR A 164 -8.69 -1.78 -1.89
N TRP A 165 -9.99 -2.00 -1.78
CA TRP A 165 -10.83 -1.45 -0.73
C TRP A 165 -12.01 -2.38 -0.44
N SER A 166 -12.44 -2.44 0.83
CA SER A 166 -13.63 -3.16 1.27
C SER A 166 -14.26 -2.43 2.46
N GLU A 167 -15.59 -2.45 2.55
CA GLU A 167 -16.32 -1.96 3.72
C GLU A 167 -16.04 -2.79 4.98
N ASP A 168 -15.61 -4.05 4.79
CA ASP A 168 -15.28 -4.96 5.89
C ASP A 168 -13.94 -4.65 6.56
N LEU A 169 -13.13 -3.72 5.98
CA LEU A 169 -11.86 -3.29 6.56
C LEU A 169 -11.96 -1.88 7.12
N PRO A 170 -11.44 -1.64 8.35
CA PRO A 170 -11.45 -0.33 9.00
C PRO A 170 -10.33 0.60 8.47
N TYR A 171 -9.90 0.42 7.21
CA TYR A 171 -8.77 1.14 6.63
C TYR A 171 -9.21 2.00 5.45
N SER A 172 -8.51 3.12 5.27
CA SER A 172 -8.62 3.91 4.06
C SER A 172 -7.97 3.19 2.88
N GLY A 173 -8.57 3.30 1.70
CA GLY A 173 -8.04 2.71 0.48
C GLY A 173 -7.88 3.74 -0.65
N ILE A 174 -6.86 3.54 -1.46
CA ILE A 174 -6.66 4.25 -2.73
C ILE A 174 -6.90 3.24 -3.84
N ILE A 175 -7.92 3.46 -4.65
CA ILE A 175 -8.31 2.54 -5.71
C ILE A 175 -8.40 3.24 -7.06
N THR A 176 -8.16 2.46 -8.11
CA THR A 176 -8.53 2.85 -9.47
C THR A 176 -10.04 2.66 -9.65
N ASN A 177 -10.73 3.60 -10.29
CA ASN A 177 -12.14 3.43 -10.63
C ASN A 177 -12.29 2.45 -11.80
N ASN A 178 -12.11 1.16 -11.49
CA ASN A 178 -12.05 0.09 -12.48
C ASN A 178 -13.33 -0.03 -13.32
N SER A 179 -14.49 0.12 -12.71
CA SER A 179 -15.78 0.01 -13.41
C SER A 179 -15.97 1.16 -14.39
N GLU A 180 -15.75 2.40 -13.93
CA GLU A 180 -15.93 3.59 -14.77
C GLU A 180 -14.86 3.68 -15.87
N SER A 181 -13.64 3.26 -15.59
CA SER A 181 -12.58 3.22 -16.60
C SER A 181 -12.92 2.26 -17.74
N ALA A 182 -13.45 1.07 -17.42
CA ALA A 182 -13.91 0.12 -18.43
C ALA A 182 -15.11 0.66 -19.21
N ARG A 183 -16.06 1.29 -18.53
CA ARG A 183 -17.23 1.93 -19.16
C ARG A 183 -16.81 3.03 -20.13
N THR A 184 -15.88 3.88 -19.73
CA THR A 184 -15.32 4.94 -20.59
C THR A 184 -14.66 4.36 -21.85
N ALA A 185 -13.87 3.29 -21.71
CA ALA A 185 -13.23 2.65 -22.83
C ALA A 185 -14.25 2.06 -23.82
N VAL A 186 -15.28 1.39 -23.33
CA VAL A 186 -16.37 0.84 -24.16
C VAL A 186 -17.12 1.96 -24.88
N ASN A 187 -17.52 3.01 -24.17
CA ASN A 187 -18.23 4.16 -24.75
C ASN A 187 -17.40 4.81 -25.86
N TYR A 188 -16.10 4.98 -25.64
CA TYR A 188 -15.20 5.49 -26.66
C TYR A 188 -15.21 4.64 -27.94
N LEU A 189 -15.16 3.30 -27.82
CA LEU A 189 -15.25 2.41 -28.98
C LEU A 189 -16.60 2.52 -29.68
N VAL A 190 -17.67 2.62 -28.94
CA VAL A 190 -19.03 2.80 -29.49
C VAL A 190 -19.16 4.12 -30.24
N GLU A 191 -18.61 5.22 -29.70
CA GLU A 191 -18.54 6.53 -30.36
C GLU A 191 -17.75 6.47 -31.69
N LYS A 192 -16.74 5.59 -31.77
CA LYS A 192 -16.00 5.32 -33.01
C LYS A 192 -16.72 4.40 -33.98
N GLY A 193 -17.94 4.00 -33.68
CA GLY A 193 -18.80 3.21 -34.56
C GLY A 193 -18.74 1.69 -34.37
N HIS A 194 -17.94 1.23 -33.40
CA HIS A 194 -17.87 -0.20 -33.12
C HIS A 194 -19.13 -0.68 -32.40
N ARG A 195 -19.63 -1.86 -32.80
CA ARG A 195 -20.83 -2.49 -32.21
C ARG A 195 -20.60 -3.94 -31.78
N ARG A 196 -19.51 -4.55 -32.21
CA ARG A 196 -19.06 -5.88 -31.78
C ARG A 196 -17.79 -5.71 -30.93
N LEU A 197 -17.96 -5.83 -29.63
CA LEU A 197 -16.92 -5.53 -28.65
C LEU A 197 -16.59 -6.79 -27.89
N GLY A 198 -15.35 -7.28 -28.02
CA GLY A 198 -14.84 -8.41 -27.26
C GLY A 198 -14.28 -8.00 -25.91
N TYR A 199 -14.28 -8.94 -24.97
CA TYR A 199 -13.71 -8.77 -23.64
C TYR A 199 -12.76 -9.94 -23.31
N LEU A 200 -11.47 -9.64 -23.14
CA LEU A 200 -10.51 -10.60 -22.62
C LEU A 200 -10.55 -10.58 -21.09
N ARG A 201 -10.88 -11.69 -20.49
CA ARG A 201 -11.06 -11.90 -19.08
C ARG A 201 -9.94 -12.77 -18.52
N GLY A 202 -9.20 -12.26 -17.54
CA GLY A 202 -8.22 -13.09 -16.82
C GLY A 202 -8.89 -14.21 -16.01
N ASP A 203 -8.26 -15.37 -15.96
CA ASP A 203 -8.69 -16.55 -15.18
C ASP A 203 -8.55 -16.32 -13.67
N PHE A 204 -7.51 -15.61 -13.22
CA PHE A 204 -7.36 -15.20 -11.83
C PHE A 204 -8.22 -13.98 -11.52
N ARG A 205 -9.36 -14.21 -10.87
CA ARG A 205 -10.46 -13.24 -10.73
C ARG A 205 -10.29 -12.28 -9.55
N ILE A 206 -9.29 -11.39 -9.62
CA ILE A 206 -9.13 -10.30 -8.64
C ILE A 206 -10.32 -9.32 -8.67
N LYS A 207 -10.50 -8.56 -7.61
CA LYS A 207 -11.61 -7.59 -7.46
C LYS A 207 -11.63 -6.56 -8.59
N ALA A 208 -10.46 -6.05 -8.98
CA ALA A 208 -10.34 -5.10 -10.09
C ALA A 208 -10.88 -5.66 -11.41
N PHE A 209 -10.61 -6.93 -11.73
CA PHE A 209 -11.10 -7.55 -12.97
C PHE A 209 -12.61 -7.77 -12.95
N LYS A 210 -13.17 -8.14 -11.80
CA LYS A 210 -14.65 -8.24 -11.65
C LYS A 210 -15.32 -6.88 -11.88
N LEU A 211 -14.74 -5.80 -11.35
CA LEU A 211 -15.26 -4.45 -11.53
C LEU A 211 -15.13 -3.96 -12.97
N ARG A 212 -14.03 -4.26 -13.67
CA ARG A 212 -13.88 -3.92 -15.10
C ARG A 212 -14.90 -4.65 -15.94
N GLU A 213 -15.14 -5.94 -15.69
CA GLU A 213 -16.17 -6.70 -16.41
C GLU A 213 -17.58 -6.13 -16.15
N ALA A 214 -17.89 -5.73 -14.91
CA ALA A 214 -19.13 -5.07 -14.58
C ALA A 214 -19.31 -3.74 -15.35
N GLY A 215 -18.24 -2.93 -15.43
CA GLY A 215 -18.24 -1.69 -16.23
C GLY A 215 -18.43 -1.93 -17.73
N TYR A 216 -17.79 -2.95 -18.28
CA TYR A 216 -17.99 -3.36 -19.67
C TYR A 216 -19.45 -3.73 -19.94
N ARG A 217 -20.05 -4.58 -19.11
CA ARG A 217 -21.45 -5.01 -19.26
C ARG A 217 -22.44 -3.85 -19.12
N ALA A 218 -22.19 -2.96 -18.14
CA ALA A 218 -23.00 -1.78 -17.92
C ALA A 218 -22.99 -0.85 -19.15
N ALA A 219 -21.81 -0.59 -19.71
CA ALA A 219 -21.67 0.24 -20.90
C ALA A 219 -22.39 -0.35 -22.12
N LEU A 220 -22.29 -1.67 -22.35
CA LEU A 220 -23.05 -2.31 -23.43
C LEU A 220 -24.55 -2.11 -23.25
N ALA A 221 -25.07 -2.30 -22.05
CA ALA A 221 -26.49 -2.11 -21.76
C ALA A 221 -26.93 -0.66 -21.97
N GLU A 222 -26.16 0.32 -21.53
CA GLU A 222 -26.43 1.75 -21.73
C GLU A 222 -26.46 2.14 -23.23
N GLN A 223 -25.65 1.47 -24.04
CA GLN A 223 -25.58 1.70 -25.47
C GLN A 223 -26.55 0.83 -26.29
N GLY A 224 -27.42 0.07 -25.61
CA GLY A 224 -28.38 -0.82 -26.27
C GLY A 224 -27.74 -1.99 -27.03
N ILE A 225 -26.51 -2.35 -26.68
CA ILE A 225 -25.79 -3.47 -27.28
C ILE A 225 -26.01 -4.72 -26.42
N PRO A 226 -26.63 -5.79 -26.93
CA PRO A 226 -26.81 -7.02 -26.16
C PRO A 226 -25.47 -7.63 -25.75
N TYR A 227 -25.36 -8.05 -24.48
CA TYR A 227 -24.21 -8.81 -24.03
C TYR A 227 -24.26 -10.22 -24.65
N ASP A 228 -23.19 -10.58 -25.37
CA ASP A 228 -23.02 -11.92 -25.96
C ASP A 228 -21.82 -12.61 -25.26
N PRO A 229 -22.05 -13.73 -24.53
CA PRO A 229 -20.97 -14.49 -23.92
C PRO A 229 -19.89 -14.96 -24.89
N GLY A 230 -20.25 -15.16 -26.20
CA GLY A 230 -19.31 -15.56 -27.24
C GLY A 230 -18.21 -14.52 -27.52
N TYR A 231 -18.43 -13.27 -27.10
CA TYR A 231 -17.41 -12.20 -27.17
C TYR A 231 -16.59 -12.05 -25.88
N THR A 232 -16.76 -12.95 -24.91
CA THR A 232 -15.97 -12.95 -23.68
C THR A 232 -15.09 -14.19 -23.62
N VAL A 233 -13.79 -13.99 -23.76
CA VAL A 233 -12.81 -15.08 -23.73
C VAL A 233 -12.03 -15.03 -22.42
N THR A 234 -11.90 -16.19 -21.75
CA THR A 234 -11.05 -16.32 -20.57
C THR A 234 -9.66 -16.76 -20.98
N VAL A 235 -8.66 -16.02 -20.53
CA VAL A 235 -7.25 -16.24 -20.83
C VAL A 235 -6.44 -16.31 -19.53
N SER A 236 -5.26 -16.92 -19.58
CA SER A 236 -4.34 -16.85 -18.44
C SER A 236 -3.98 -15.39 -18.14
N THR A 237 -3.88 -15.07 -16.84
CA THR A 237 -3.64 -13.70 -16.37
C THR A 237 -2.16 -13.33 -16.47
N THR A 238 -1.54 -13.64 -17.59
CA THR A 238 -0.14 -13.33 -17.92
C THR A 238 -0.07 -12.70 -19.31
N MET A 239 1.04 -12.04 -19.62
CA MET A 239 1.27 -11.50 -20.97
C MET A 239 1.18 -12.60 -22.02
N ASP A 240 1.85 -13.74 -21.81
CA ASP A 240 1.84 -14.89 -22.72
C ASP A 240 0.45 -15.51 -22.86
N GLY A 241 -0.34 -15.53 -21.78
CA GLY A 241 -1.69 -16.07 -21.79
C GLY A 241 -2.70 -15.21 -22.54
N ALA A 242 -2.43 -13.92 -22.70
CA ALA A 242 -3.26 -12.99 -23.45
C ALA A 242 -2.95 -13.01 -24.96
N TYR A 243 -1.84 -13.59 -25.38
CA TYR A 243 -1.38 -13.71 -26.74
C TYR A 243 -1.90 -14.99 -27.37
#